data_fb33248d6ffb526e7b99f0a36a69a7d6
#
_entry.id   fb33248d6ffb526e7b99f0a36a69a7d6
#
_cell.length_a   1.000
_cell.length_b   1.000
_cell.length_c   1.000
_cell.angle_alpha   90.00
_cell.angle_beta   90.00
_cell.angle_gamma   90.00
#
_symmetry.space_group_name_H-M   'P 1'
#
loop_
_entity.id
_entity.type
_entity.pdbx_description
1 polymer ?
#
loop_
_entity_poly.entity_id
_entity_poly.type
_entity_poly.pdbx_seq_one_letter_code
_entity_poly.pdbx_strand_id
1 'polypeptide(L)'
;LSGFGQVLLLPNTLPIPDQTNTLVMMSQKAGQHTVSLKTIGALTRQFNGHDLADLYDMHQSGAVGFFDYKKPVQNSHLLKIALQYTQVFEARVWSYPLDADIHHKAVAHEGTVATSLGLKGSPALAEELQISRDLALLAYCGGKLHIPTISTAKGVELIAEAKAQGLDVTCSVAIHQLWADESALTDFNTNTHLMPPLRTPEDKQALIQGLLSGVIDYVTSDHNPLDTELKRVEFDLSTPGSLGLEAVFGVLNQCVGTEKAVELLQKGKADFGFSTHQVAVGQPADLSLFNPHITYTQTLNDLYSTSENSLYLGATLTGKALGVITPKGILIHE
;
A
#
# COMPACT_ATOMS: atom_id res chain seq x y z
N LEU A 1 -17.88 2.94 -4.38
CA LEU A 1 -18.74 2.36 -3.35
C LEU A 1 -17.96 2.11 -2.04
N SER A 2 -16.67 1.71 -2.09
CA SER A 2 -15.82 1.53 -0.88
C SER A 2 -15.52 2.84 -0.10
N GLY A 3 -16.18 3.95 -0.40
CA GLY A 3 -16.06 5.20 0.34
C GLY A 3 -14.92 6.14 -0.12
N PHE A 4 -14.20 5.80 -1.19
CA PHE A 4 -13.09 6.62 -1.68
C PHE A 4 -13.51 7.53 -2.83
N GLY A 5 -13.43 8.85 -2.63
CA GLY A 5 -13.58 9.87 -3.68
C GLY A 5 -12.27 10.14 -4.44
N GLN A 6 -11.13 9.79 -3.85
CA GLN A 6 -9.79 10.00 -4.39
C GLN A 6 -8.93 8.76 -4.14
N VAL A 7 -8.18 8.32 -5.15
CA VAL A 7 -7.38 7.08 -5.10
C VAL A 7 -6.01 7.31 -5.72
N LEU A 8 -4.96 6.79 -5.06
CA LEU A 8 -3.62 6.72 -5.60
C LEU A 8 -3.43 5.36 -6.29
N LEU A 9 -3.19 5.38 -7.60
CA LEU A 9 -2.95 4.18 -8.39
C LEU A 9 -1.46 3.86 -8.42
N LEU A 10 -1.14 2.66 -7.97
CA LEU A 10 0.22 2.11 -8.04
C LEU A 10 0.54 1.63 -9.47
N PRO A 11 1.82 1.54 -9.84
CA PRO A 11 2.25 1.32 -11.23
C PRO A 11 2.14 -0.14 -11.72
N ASN A 12 1.48 -1.03 -10.97
CA ASN A 12 1.28 -2.44 -11.31
C ASN A 12 0.20 -2.67 -12.39
N THR A 13 0.19 -1.82 -13.40
CA THR A 13 -0.77 -1.87 -14.52
C THR A 13 -0.14 -2.43 -15.80
N LEU A 14 -0.98 -2.80 -16.75
CA LEU A 14 -0.56 -3.15 -18.12
C LEU A 14 -1.23 -2.20 -19.12
N PRO A 15 -0.45 -1.40 -19.87
CA PRO A 15 1.02 -1.28 -19.82
C PRO A 15 1.55 -0.65 -18.53
N ILE A 16 2.84 -0.94 -18.21
CA ILE A 16 3.56 -0.31 -17.09
C ILE A 16 3.74 1.19 -17.38
N PRO A 17 3.45 2.08 -16.40
CA PRO A 17 3.58 3.53 -16.59
C PRO A 17 5.05 3.99 -16.43
N ASP A 18 5.93 3.57 -17.32
CA ASP A 18 7.35 3.93 -17.38
C ASP A 18 7.66 5.05 -18.39
N GLN A 19 6.63 5.56 -19.05
CA GLN A 19 6.69 6.64 -20.04
C GLN A 19 5.49 7.59 -19.93
N THR A 20 5.69 8.83 -20.35
CA THR A 20 4.67 9.89 -20.36
C THR A 20 3.36 9.49 -21.03
N ASN A 21 3.43 8.83 -22.21
CA ASN A 21 2.23 8.47 -22.96
C ASN A 21 1.29 7.53 -22.18
N THR A 22 1.86 6.58 -21.43
CA THR A 22 1.07 5.67 -20.59
C THR A 22 0.36 6.41 -19.47
N LEU A 23 1.06 7.35 -18.79
CA LEU A 23 0.47 8.17 -17.74
C LEU A 23 -0.67 9.06 -18.26
N VAL A 24 -0.47 9.72 -19.42
CA VAL A 24 -1.49 10.55 -20.04
C VAL A 24 -2.73 9.72 -20.38
N MET A 25 -2.56 8.55 -20.96
CA MET A 25 -3.66 7.63 -21.26
C MET A 25 -4.44 7.23 -19.99
N MET A 26 -3.73 6.91 -18.90
CA MET A 26 -4.34 6.55 -17.61
C MET A 26 -5.12 7.73 -17.02
N SER A 27 -4.54 8.93 -17.04
CA SER A 27 -5.18 10.15 -16.55
C SER A 27 -6.45 10.50 -17.34
N GLN A 28 -6.44 10.33 -18.66
CA GLN A 28 -7.61 10.55 -19.51
C GLN A 28 -8.74 9.58 -19.19
N LYS A 29 -8.42 8.29 -19.01
CA LYS A 29 -9.42 7.29 -18.58
C LYS A 29 -9.98 7.62 -17.20
N ALA A 30 -9.13 7.97 -16.25
CA ALA A 30 -9.55 8.35 -14.89
C ALA A 30 -10.44 9.59 -14.87
N GLY A 31 -10.22 10.54 -15.78
CA GLY A 31 -11.02 11.76 -15.91
C GLY A 31 -12.51 11.52 -16.19
N GLN A 32 -12.87 10.36 -16.74
CA GLN A 32 -14.25 9.98 -17.08
C GLN A 32 -15.02 9.39 -15.89
N HIS A 33 -14.38 9.13 -14.77
CA HIS A 33 -14.98 8.50 -13.58
C HIS A 33 -15.26 9.51 -12.46
N THR A 34 -16.18 9.15 -11.58
CA THR A 34 -16.57 9.94 -10.41
C THR A 34 -15.40 10.09 -9.42
N VAL A 35 -14.58 9.06 -9.28
CA VAL A 35 -13.42 9.04 -8.39
C VAL A 35 -12.24 9.73 -9.06
N SER A 36 -11.56 10.62 -8.33
CA SER A 36 -10.32 11.25 -8.77
C SER A 36 -9.13 10.32 -8.57
N LEU A 37 -8.26 10.25 -9.58
CA LEU A 37 -7.13 9.33 -9.57
C LEU A 37 -5.83 10.10 -9.78
N LYS A 38 -4.82 9.78 -8.96
CA LYS A 38 -3.42 10.16 -9.14
C LYS A 38 -2.60 8.90 -9.37
N THR A 39 -1.53 9.00 -10.15
CA THR A 39 -0.73 7.87 -10.57
C THR A 39 0.71 8.00 -10.11
N ILE A 40 1.26 6.91 -9.62
CA ILE A 40 2.71 6.74 -9.43
C ILE A 40 3.28 6.16 -10.73
N GLY A 41 4.39 6.73 -11.21
CA GLY A 41 5.14 6.22 -12.35
C GLY A 41 6.08 5.09 -11.93
N ALA A 42 6.54 4.29 -12.89
CA ALA A 42 7.61 3.33 -12.65
C ALA A 42 8.93 4.08 -12.33
N LEU A 43 9.73 3.54 -11.43
CA LEU A 43 11.06 4.05 -11.13
C LEU A 43 12.05 3.63 -12.23
N THR A 44 11.97 2.37 -12.65
CA THR A 44 12.83 1.82 -13.70
C THR A 44 12.00 1.35 -14.90
N ARG A 45 12.64 1.34 -16.07
CA ARG A 45 12.00 0.88 -17.30
C ARG A 45 11.56 -0.57 -17.17
N GLN A 46 10.29 -0.84 -17.42
CA GLN A 46 9.69 -2.19 -17.32
C GLN A 46 9.99 -2.90 -15.99
N PHE A 47 10.25 -2.12 -14.91
CA PHE A 47 10.66 -2.64 -13.60
C PHE A 47 11.92 -3.53 -13.69
N ASN A 48 12.88 -3.16 -14.54
CA ASN A 48 14.09 -3.98 -14.78
C ASN A 48 15.16 -3.83 -13.68
N GLY A 49 15.06 -2.77 -12.81
CA GLY A 49 16.02 -2.50 -11.74
C GLY A 49 17.41 -2.03 -12.21
N HIS A 50 17.58 -1.69 -13.48
CA HIS A 50 18.87 -1.31 -14.08
C HIS A 50 18.86 0.12 -14.66
N ASP A 51 17.80 0.48 -15.37
CA ASP A 51 17.69 1.75 -16.08
C ASP A 51 16.54 2.58 -15.52
N LEU A 52 16.79 3.81 -15.14
CA LEU A 52 15.73 4.72 -14.71
C LEU A 52 14.73 4.96 -15.85
N ALA A 53 13.46 5.07 -15.52
CA ALA A 53 12.43 5.54 -16.43
C ALA A 53 12.55 7.04 -16.70
N ASP A 54 11.68 7.60 -17.51
CA ASP A 54 11.72 9.02 -17.89
C ASP A 54 11.10 9.89 -16.77
N LEU A 55 11.73 9.88 -15.58
CA LEU A 55 11.16 10.39 -14.32
C LEU A 55 10.73 11.85 -14.42
N TYR A 56 11.55 12.73 -15.00
CA TYR A 56 11.22 14.15 -15.10
C TYR A 56 9.99 14.39 -15.99
N ASP A 57 9.94 13.79 -17.16
CA ASP A 57 8.83 13.96 -18.11
C ASP A 57 7.54 13.38 -17.56
N MET A 58 7.63 12.25 -16.84
CA MET A 58 6.50 11.66 -16.14
C MET A 58 6.00 12.55 -14.99
N HIS A 59 6.91 13.18 -14.24
CA HIS A 59 6.54 14.13 -13.19
C HIS A 59 5.80 15.34 -13.78
N GLN A 60 6.31 15.92 -14.85
CA GLN A 60 5.64 17.03 -15.57
C GLN A 60 4.24 16.63 -16.08
N SER A 61 4.04 15.34 -16.35
CA SER A 61 2.77 14.78 -16.81
C SER A 61 1.85 14.32 -15.68
N GLY A 62 2.22 14.59 -14.42
CA GLY A 62 1.38 14.42 -13.24
C GLY A 62 1.64 13.16 -12.41
N ALA A 63 2.75 12.45 -12.62
CA ALA A 63 3.19 11.42 -11.69
C ALA A 63 3.55 12.03 -10.34
N VAL A 64 3.03 11.48 -9.24
CA VAL A 64 3.24 12.01 -7.89
C VAL A 64 4.34 11.30 -7.10
N GLY A 65 5.02 10.35 -7.72
CA GLY A 65 6.14 9.59 -7.18
C GLY A 65 6.55 8.49 -8.15
N PHE A 66 7.61 7.74 -7.80
CA PHE A 66 8.18 6.70 -8.66
C PHE A 66 8.45 5.42 -7.89
N PHE A 67 7.97 4.29 -8.43
CA PHE A 67 7.94 3.02 -7.73
C PHE A 67 7.97 1.83 -8.69
N ASP A 68 8.74 0.79 -8.39
CA ASP A 68 8.72 -0.47 -9.14
C ASP A 68 7.78 -1.51 -8.51
N TYR A 69 6.76 -1.02 -7.80
CA TYR A 69 5.79 -1.83 -7.08
C TYR A 69 6.48 -2.82 -6.11
N LYS A 70 6.12 -4.08 -6.08
CA LYS A 70 6.70 -5.10 -5.18
C LYS A 70 8.01 -5.71 -5.74
N LYS A 71 8.70 -5.01 -6.64
CA LYS A 71 10.06 -5.35 -7.10
C LYS A 71 11.07 -4.46 -6.40
N PRO A 72 11.88 -5.02 -5.48
CA PRO A 72 12.86 -4.23 -4.73
C PRO A 72 14.00 -3.74 -5.63
N VAL A 73 14.45 -2.52 -5.43
CA VAL A 73 15.63 -1.97 -6.10
C VAL A 73 16.88 -2.53 -5.42
N GLN A 74 17.44 -3.60 -5.97
CA GLN A 74 18.64 -4.25 -5.41
C GLN A 74 19.92 -3.42 -5.62
N ASN A 75 19.99 -2.68 -6.72
CA ASN A 75 21.16 -1.86 -7.07
C ASN A 75 21.20 -0.56 -6.25
N SER A 76 22.04 -0.52 -5.21
CA SER A 76 22.22 0.67 -4.35
C SER A 76 22.68 1.91 -5.11
N HIS A 77 23.48 1.74 -6.19
CA HIS A 77 23.92 2.87 -7.01
C HIS A 77 22.76 3.48 -7.78
N LEU A 78 21.84 2.65 -8.31
CA LEU A 78 20.65 3.11 -9.00
C LEU A 78 19.72 3.89 -8.07
N LEU A 79 19.47 3.36 -6.86
CA LEU A 79 18.64 4.06 -5.86
C LEU A 79 19.26 5.41 -5.47
N LYS A 80 20.59 5.44 -5.26
CA LYS A 80 21.31 6.70 -4.99
C LYS A 80 21.13 7.73 -6.11
N ILE A 81 21.30 7.32 -7.37
CA ILE A 81 21.09 8.23 -8.51
C ILE A 81 19.63 8.70 -8.57
N ALA A 82 18.67 7.80 -8.37
CA ALA A 82 17.26 8.16 -8.36
C ALA A 82 16.94 9.22 -7.28
N LEU A 83 17.41 9.03 -6.05
CA LEU A 83 17.24 9.99 -4.95
C LEU A 83 17.87 11.36 -5.28
N GLN A 84 19.08 11.38 -5.87
CA GLN A 84 19.76 12.61 -6.25
C GLN A 84 19.04 13.32 -7.40
N TYR A 85 18.61 12.58 -8.42
CA TYR A 85 17.96 13.13 -9.60
C TYR A 85 16.61 13.73 -9.28
N THR A 86 15.81 13.06 -8.46
CA THR A 86 14.46 13.52 -8.11
C THR A 86 14.44 14.77 -7.23
N GLN A 87 15.55 15.15 -6.59
CA GLN A 87 15.66 16.42 -5.83
C GLN A 87 15.43 17.63 -6.70
N VAL A 88 15.82 17.59 -7.98
CA VAL A 88 15.70 18.73 -8.93
C VAL A 88 14.24 19.17 -9.09
N PHE A 89 13.30 18.23 -8.96
CA PHE A 89 11.86 18.47 -9.11
C PHE A 89 11.03 17.97 -7.91
N GLU A 90 11.70 17.79 -6.78
CA GLU A 90 11.12 17.48 -5.46
C GLU A 90 10.22 16.24 -5.42
N ALA A 91 10.41 15.28 -6.33
CA ALA A 91 9.63 14.06 -6.36
C ALA A 91 10.11 13.02 -5.33
N ARG A 92 9.20 12.19 -4.87
CA ARG A 92 9.48 11.12 -3.91
C ARG A 92 9.75 9.80 -4.60
N VAL A 93 10.86 9.17 -4.25
CA VAL A 93 11.22 7.81 -4.68
C VAL A 93 10.61 6.81 -3.70
N TRP A 94 10.04 5.73 -4.22
CA TRP A 94 9.50 4.63 -3.42
C TRP A 94 10.40 3.41 -3.58
N SER A 95 10.77 2.78 -2.49
CA SER A 95 11.58 1.56 -2.47
C SER A 95 10.88 0.47 -1.68
N TYR A 96 10.57 -0.65 -2.35
CA TYR A 96 9.96 -1.80 -1.69
C TYR A 96 10.95 -2.46 -0.74
N PRO A 97 10.62 -2.62 0.56
CA PRO A 97 11.56 -3.04 1.57
C PRO A 97 11.74 -4.57 1.58
N LEU A 98 12.46 -5.10 0.61
CA LEU A 98 12.73 -6.54 0.52
C LEU A 98 14.12 -6.82 -0.05
N ASP A 99 14.95 -7.53 0.68
CA ASP A 99 16.13 -8.20 0.14
C ASP A 99 15.68 -9.49 -0.56
N ALA A 100 15.79 -9.51 -1.89
CA ALA A 100 15.27 -10.61 -2.69
C ALA A 100 16.07 -11.90 -2.53
N ASP A 101 17.36 -11.80 -2.24
CA ASP A 101 18.25 -12.97 -2.06
C ASP A 101 17.94 -13.67 -0.74
N ILE A 102 17.71 -12.91 0.33
CA ILE A 102 17.32 -13.44 1.64
C ILE A 102 15.89 -14.00 1.59
N HIS A 103 14.96 -13.31 0.93
CA HIS A 103 13.57 -13.76 0.79
C HIS A 103 13.44 -15.06 0.02
N HIS A 104 14.22 -15.27 -1.02
CA HIS A 104 14.40 -16.51 -1.78
C HIS A 104 13.10 -17.32 -2.04
N LYS A 105 12.11 -16.73 -2.70
CA LYS A 105 10.81 -17.38 -3.03
C LYS A 105 10.04 -17.95 -1.81
N ALA A 106 10.19 -17.32 -0.67
CA ALA A 106 9.40 -17.64 0.51
C ALA A 106 7.93 -17.21 0.34
N VAL A 107 7.02 -17.89 1.02
CA VAL A 107 5.58 -17.67 0.91
C VAL A 107 4.93 -17.30 2.25
N ALA A 108 5.67 -17.39 3.34
CA ALA A 108 5.23 -17.13 4.70
C ALA A 108 6.30 -16.38 5.49
N HIS A 109 6.00 -15.91 6.69
CA HIS A 109 7.00 -15.46 7.65
C HIS A 109 7.85 -16.63 8.13
N GLU A 110 9.18 -16.44 8.26
CA GLU A 110 10.06 -17.43 8.84
C GLU A 110 9.82 -17.54 10.35
N GLY A 111 9.25 -18.65 10.79
CA GLY A 111 8.90 -18.86 12.20
C GLY A 111 8.36 -20.25 12.45
N THR A 112 7.83 -20.44 13.66
CA THR A 112 7.28 -21.72 14.10
C THR A 112 6.06 -22.15 13.28
N VAL A 113 5.22 -21.21 12.87
CA VAL A 113 4.03 -21.48 12.03
C VAL A 113 4.45 -22.00 10.66
N ALA A 114 5.31 -21.29 9.94
CA ALA A 114 5.79 -21.73 8.62
C ALA A 114 6.48 -23.10 8.71
N THR A 115 7.32 -23.32 9.72
CA THR A 115 8.01 -24.60 9.94
C THR A 115 7.01 -25.73 10.18
N SER A 116 5.99 -25.52 11.01
CA SER A 116 4.97 -26.54 11.29
C SER A 116 4.13 -26.89 10.07
N LEU A 117 3.95 -25.96 9.15
CA LEU A 117 3.18 -26.12 7.91
C LEU A 117 4.06 -26.60 6.72
N GLY A 118 5.37 -26.69 6.89
CA GLY A 118 6.31 -27.05 5.83
C GLY A 118 6.45 -25.95 4.75
N LEU A 119 6.10 -24.69 5.08
CA LEU A 119 6.18 -23.57 4.17
C LEU A 119 7.57 -22.93 4.20
N LYS A 120 8.01 -22.38 3.06
CA LYS A 120 9.26 -21.61 2.98
C LYS A 120 9.06 -20.25 3.66
N GLY A 121 9.88 -19.95 4.66
CA GLY A 121 9.82 -18.72 5.44
C GLY A 121 10.71 -17.61 4.88
N SER A 122 10.18 -16.38 4.91
CA SER A 122 10.89 -15.12 4.66
C SER A 122 11.22 -14.49 6.00
N PRO A 123 12.50 -14.40 6.39
CA PRO A 123 12.85 -13.78 7.66
C PRO A 123 12.52 -12.28 7.65
N ALA A 124 12.18 -11.74 8.82
CA ALA A 124 11.99 -10.30 9.02
C ALA A 124 13.22 -9.50 8.57
N LEU A 125 14.40 -10.10 8.75
CA LEU A 125 15.70 -9.56 8.34
C LEU A 125 15.74 -9.10 6.88
N ALA A 126 15.01 -9.78 5.97
CA ALA A 126 14.95 -9.39 4.55
C ALA A 126 14.34 -7.99 4.35
N GLU A 127 13.36 -7.61 5.16
CA GLU A 127 12.78 -6.27 5.18
C GLU A 127 13.71 -5.28 5.88
N GLU A 128 14.21 -5.63 7.05
CA GLU A 128 15.01 -4.78 7.93
C GLU A 128 16.34 -4.34 7.28
N LEU A 129 17.03 -5.23 6.59
CA LEU A 129 18.26 -4.91 5.87
C LEU A 129 18.02 -3.97 4.70
N GLN A 130 16.94 -4.19 3.94
CA GLN A 130 16.60 -3.30 2.84
C GLN A 130 16.26 -1.91 3.36
N ILE A 131 15.47 -1.79 4.44
CA ILE A 131 15.16 -0.51 5.09
C ILE A 131 16.44 0.18 5.55
N SER A 132 17.31 -0.53 6.28
CA SER A 132 18.56 0.02 6.80
C SER A 132 19.47 0.55 5.69
N ARG A 133 19.60 -0.21 4.58
CA ARG A 133 20.37 0.21 3.40
C ARG A 133 19.78 1.48 2.77
N ASP A 134 18.48 1.52 2.57
CA ASP A 134 17.82 2.62 1.89
C ASP A 134 17.86 3.90 2.72
N LEU A 135 17.71 3.80 4.03
CA LEU A 135 17.89 4.92 4.97
C LEU A 135 19.32 5.45 5.00
N ALA A 136 20.32 4.56 4.95
CA ALA A 136 21.73 4.97 4.84
C ALA A 136 22.02 5.72 3.54
N LEU A 137 21.43 5.30 2.42
CA LEU A 137 21.53 6.01 1.14
C LEU A 137 20.83 7.37 1.19
N LEU A 138 19.63 7.45 1.79
CA LEU A 138 18.92 8.70 1.99
C LEU A 138 19.73 9.69 2.85
N ALA A 139 20.31 9.22 3.94
CA ALA A 139 21.17 10.04 4.80
C ALA A 139 22.40 10.57 4.07
N TYR A 140 22.98 9.76 3.17
CA TYR A 140 24.17 10.14 2.39
C TYR A 140 23.87 11.15 1.29
N CYS A 141 22.80 10.99 0.51
CA CYS A 141 22.56 11.79 -0.70
C CYS A 141 21.39 12.78 -0.57
N GLY A 142 20.60 12.71 0.49
CA GLY A 142 19.38 13.48 0.61
C GLY A 142 18.27 12.99 -0.33
N GLY A 143 17.24 13.80 -0.49
CA GLY A 143 16.06 13.48 -1.30
C GLY A 143 14.87 13.10 -0.47
N LYS A 144 13.84 12.55 -1.12
CA LYS A 144 12.57 12.13 -0.48
C LYS A 144 12.33 10.65 -0.73
N LEU A 145 12.20 9.85 0.34
CA LEU A 145 12.00 8.41 0.25
C LEU A 145 10.64 8.03 0.82
N HIS A 146 9.94 7.08 0.18
CA HIS A 146 8.83 6.36 0.76
C HIS A 146 9.12 4.86 0.83
N ILE A 147 8.89 4.26 1.99
CA ILE A 147 9.04 2.83 2.22
C ILE A 147 7.63 2.23 2.35
N PRO A 148 7.10 1.60 1.28
CA PRO A 148 5.73 1.11 1.26
C PRO A 148 5.57 -0.21 2.01
N THR A 149 4.39 -0.43 2.57
CA THR A 149 3.93 -1.72 3.12
C THR A 149 4.91 -2.40 4.07
N ILE A 150 5.46 -1.64 5.03
CA ILE A 150 6.30 -2.23 6.09
C ILE A 150 5.50 -3.24 6.90
N SER A 151 6.16 -4.27 7.42
CA SER A 151 5.51 -5.37 8.11
C SER A 151 6.16 -5.79 9.43
N THR A 152 7.32 -5.24 9.78
CA THR A 152 8.11 -5.66 10.95
C THR A 152 8.18 -4.58 12.03
N ALA A 153 8.23 -4.98 13.29
CA ALA A 153 8.45 -4.09 14.44
C ALA A 153 9.79 -3.33 14.30
N LYS A 154 10.84 -4.03 13.87
CA LYS A 154 12.16 -3.40 13.67
C LYS A 154 12.14 -2.39 12.53
N GLY A 155 11.35 -2.62 11.47
CA GLY A 155 11.12 -1.64 10.40
C GLY A 155 10.52 -0.34 10.94
N VAL A 156 9.55 -0.41 11.85
CA VAL A 156 8.97 0.76 12.52
C VAL A 156 10.04 1.52 13.33
N GLU A 157 10.87 0.81 14.10
CA GLU A 157 11.96 1.42 14.88
C GLU A 157 12.97 2.16 14.00
N LEU A 158 13.45 1.51 12.93
CA LEU A 158 14.42 2.08 12.00
C LEU A 158 13.90 3.38 11.35
N ILE A 159 12.63 3.39 10.97
CA ILE A 159 12.00 4.58 10.37
C ILE A 159 11.80 5.67 11.43
N ALA A 160 11.43 5.32 12.66
CA ALA A 160 11.31 6.30 13.75
C ALA A 160 12.68 6.97 14.04
N GLU A 161 13.76 6.21 14.08
CA GLU A 161 15.12 6.73 14.26
C GLU A 161 15.52 7.67 13.11
N ALA A 162 15.23 7.27 11.86
CA ALA A 162 15.53 8.10 10.69
C ALA A 162 14.76 9.43 10.69
N LYS A 163 13.48 9.40 11.05
CA LYS A 163 12.67 10.62 11.21
C LYS A 163 13.19 11.52 12.33
N ALA A 164 13.61 10.95 13.46
CA ALA A 164 14.23 11.71 14.56
C ALA A 164 15.55 12.38 14.14
N GLN A 165 16.27 11.80 13.18
CA GLN A 165 17.47 12.40 12.57
C GLN A 165 17.15 13.46 11.51
N GLY A 166 15.88 13.72 11.21
CA GLY A 166 15.44 14.72 10.23
C GLY A 166 15.49 14.27 8.77
N LEU A 167 15.58 12.97 8.51
CA LEU A 167 15.50 12.45 7.14
C LEU A 167 14.08 12.57 6.58
N ASP A 168 13.96 12.99 5.30
CA ASP A 168 12.66 13.05 4.61
C ASP A 168 12.24 11.64 4.16
N VAL A 169 11.82 10.85 5.12
CA VAL A 169 11.29 9.50 4.92
C VAL A 169 9.86 9.39 5.40
N THR A 170 9.03 8.76 4.57
CA THR A 170 7.66 8.35 4.93
C THR A 170 7.52 6.84 4.76
N CYS A 171 6.53 6.25 5.41
CA CYS A 171 6.22 4.83 5.22
C CYS A 171 4.71 4.58 5.22
N SER A 172 4.32 3.41 4.73
CA SER A 172 2.94 2.96 4.79
C SER A 172 2.84 1.51 5.27
N VAL A 173 1.65 1.13 5.73
CA VAL A 173 1.31 -0.23 6.13
C VAL A 173 0.07 -0.70 5.37
N ALA A 174 0.04 -1.97 4.96
CA ALA A 174 -1.15 -2.59 4.38
C ALA A 174 -2.15 -2.95 5.49
N ILE A 175 -3.45 -2.73 5.23
CA ILE A 175 -4.51 -3.11 6.19
C ILE A 175 -4.50 -4.59 6.54
N HIS A 176 -3.99 -5.42 5.65
CA HIS A 176 -3.85 -6.86 5.86
C HIS A 176 -2.98 -7.16 7.08
N GLN A 177 -1.86 -6.42 7.25
CA GLN A 177 -0.93 -6.53 8.36
C GLN A 177 -1.49 -6.01 9.70
N LEU A 178 -2.52 -5.19 9.66
CA LEU A 178 -3.23 -4.70 10.85
C LEU A 178 -4.32 -5.67 11.29
N TRP A 179 -4.87 -6.44 10.35
CA TRP A 179 -5.98 -7.37 10.59
C TRP A 179 -5.50 -8.73 11.07
N ALA A 180 -4.60 -9.36 10.33
CA ALA A 180 -4.19 -10.74 10.53
C ALA A 180 -2.68 -10.83 10.86
N ASP A 181 -2.29 -11.94 11.46
CA ASP A 181 -0.92 -12.35 11.71
C ASP A 181 -0.68 -13.77 11.14
N GLU A 182 0.52 -14.32 11.30
CA GLU A 182 0.93 -15.60 10.73
C GLU A 182 0.04 -16.80 11.15
N SER A 183 -0.70 -16.70 12.26
CA SER A 183 -1.61 -17.75 12.69
C SER A 183 -2.75 -18.00 11.70
N ALA A 184 -3.07 -17.02 10.84
CA ALA A 184 -4.09 -17.16 9.80
C ALA A 184 -3.68 -18.10 8.64
N LEU A 185 -2.44 -18.61 8.62
CA LEU A 185 -1.96 -19.53 7.60
C LEU A 185 -2.33 -21.00 7.86
N THR A 186 -2.84 -21.32 9.05
CA THR A 186 -3.01 -22.70 9.55
C THR A 186 -3.98 -23.55 8.74
N ASP A 187 -4.92 -22.95 8.02
CA ASP A 187 -5.88 -23.63 7.14
C ASP A 187 -5.47 -23.62 5.66
N PHE A 188 -4.26 -23.14 5.33
CA PHE A 188 -3.76 -23.01 3.97
C PHE A 188 -4.66 -22.19 3.04
N ASN A 189 -5.44 -21.27 3.59
CA ASN A 189 -6.25 -20.35 2.80
C ASN A 189 -5.34 -19.47 1.92
N THR A 190 -5.38 -19.67 0.62
CA THR A 190 -4.52 -18.92 -0.31
C THR A 190 -4.77 -17.41 -0.30
N ASN A 191 -5.91 -16.95 0.21
CA ASN A 191 -6.18 -15.52 0.40
C ASN A 191 -5.31 -14.88 1.49
N THR A 192 -4.67 -15.69 2.36
CA THR A 192 -3.68 -15.23 3.34
C THR A 192 -2.24 -15.23 2.78
N HIS A 193 -2.03 -15.73 1.56
CA HIS A 193 -0.75 -15.60 0.86
C HIS A 193 -0.58 -14.16 0.37
N LEU A 194 0.21 -13.39 1.10
CA LEU A 194 0.42 -11.96 0.90
C LEU A 194 1.90 -11.62 0.71
N MET A 195 2.17 -10.43 0.17
CA MET A 195 3.50 -9.85 0.06
C MET A 195 3.43 -8.37 0.51
N PRO A 196 4.07 -7.99 1.63
CA PRO A 196 4.84 -8.84 2.56
C PRO A 196 3.98 -9.91 3.21
N PRO A 197 4.58 -11.02 3.70
CA PRO A 197 3.84 -12.06 4.40
C PRO A 197 3.27 -11.54 5.72
N LEU A 198 2.19 -12.16 6.20
CA LEU A 198 1.69 -11.92 7.54
C LEU A 198 2.77 -12.27 8.56
N ARG A 199 3.04 -11.36 9.48
CA ARG A 199 4.09 -11.47 10.49
C ARG A 199 3.53 -11.93 11.83
N THR A 200 4.36 -11.84 12.87
CA THR A 200 3.98 -12.22 14.23
C THR A 200 2.90 -11.31 14.84
N PRO A 201 2.20 -11.74 15.89
CA PRO A 201 1.30 -10.86 16.65
C PRO A 201 2.01 -9.62 17.21
N GLU A 202 3.29 -9.74 17.59
CA GLU A 202 4.12 -8.64 18.10
C GLU A 202 4.39 -7.61 17.00
N ASP A 203 4.72 -8.04 15.78
CA ASP A 203 4.87 -7.16 14.62
C ASP A 203 3.58 -6.42 14.32
N LYS A 204 2.45 -7.14 14.27
CA LYS A 204 1.13 -6.52 14.07
C LYS A 204 0.85 -5.43 15.11
N GLN A 205 1.11 -5.71 16.38
CA GLN A 205 0.90 -4.73 17.44
C GLN A 205 1.83 -3.52 17.29
N ALA A 206 3.09 -3.71 16.90
CA ALA A 206 4.04 -2.63 16.65
C ALA A 206 3.59 -1.74 15.48
N LEU A 207 3.02 -2.31 14.41
CA LEU A 207 2.47 -1.55 13.30
C LEU A 207 1.27 -0.68 13.74
N ILE A 208 0.36 -1.22 14.54
CA ILE A 208 -0.77 -0.46 15.10
C ILE A 208 -0.26 0.70 15.97
N GLN A 209 0.73 0.46 16.84
CA GLN A 209 1.34 1.50 17.65
C GLN A 209 2.09 2.55 16.80
N GLY A 210 2.74 2.11 15.72
CA GLY A 210 3.38 3.00 14.73
C GLY A 210 2.39 3.95 14.05
N LEU A 211 1.18 3.49 13.76
CA LEU A 211 0.09 4.35 13.24
C LEU A 211 -0.41 5.34 14.30
N LEU A 212 -0.63 4.88 15.52
CA LEU A 212 -1.14 5.71 16.62
C LEU A 212 -0.15 6.81 17.00
N SER A 213 1.14 6.50 17.04
CA SER A 213 2.23 7.44 17.33
C SER A 213 2.58 8.38 16.17
N GLY A 214 2.13 8.07 14.93
CA GLY A 214 2.42 8.85 13.73
C GLY A 214 3.78 8.53 13.08
N VAL A 215 4.49 7.48 13.53
CA VAL A 215 5.69 6.96 12.87
C VAL A 215 5.33 6.43 11.49
N ILE A 216 4.23 5.68 11.38
CA ILE A 216 3.68 5.26 10.08
C ILE A 216 2.78 6.36 9.55
N ASP A 217 3.06 6.82 8.33
CA ASP A 217 2.39 7.98 7.73
C ASP A 217 1.06 7.62 7.09
N TYR A 218 1.01 6.50 6.36
CA TYR A 218 -0.13 6.15 5.53
C TYR A 218 -0.56 4.70 5.72
N VAL A 219 -1.83 4.47 5.43
CA VAL A 219 -2.41 3.13 5.30
C VAL A 219 -2.76 2.89 3.83
N THR A 220 -2.43 1.72 3.33
CA THR A 220 -2.85 1.27 2.00
C THR A 220 -3.81 0.10 2.09
N SER A 221 -4.77 0.06 1.19
CA SER A 221 -5.64 -1.10 1.02
C SER A 221 -4.87 -2.33 0.53
N ASP A 222 -3.72 -2.13 -0.08
CA ASP A 222 -2.96 -3.17 -0.81
C ASP A 222 -3.86 -4.08 -1.66
N HIS A 223 -4.82 -3.44 -2.35
CA HIS A 223 -5.87 -4.10 -3.11
C HIS A 223 -5.32 -4.74 -4.37
N ASN A 224 -5.26 -6.07 -4.37
CA ASN A 224 -4.74 -6.87 -5.47
C ASN A 224 -5.80 -7.85 -5.96
N PRO A 225 -6.64 -7.47 -6.92
CA PRO A 225 -7.56 -8.40 -7.57
C PRO A 225 -6.78 -9.40 -8.42
N LEU A 226 -7.08 -10.69 -8.21
CA LEU A 226 -6.43 -11.81 -8.91
C LEU A 226 -7.48 -12.73 -9.51
N ASP A 227 -7.14 -13.32 -10.64
CA ASP A 227 -7.98 -14.35 -11.23
C ASP A 227 -8.06 -15.58 -10.34
N THR A 228 -9.21 -16.25 -10.37
CA THR A 228 -9.51 -17.39 -9.51
C THR A 228 -8.48 -18.52 -9.66
N GLU A 229 -7.97 -18.76 -10.87
CA GLU A 229 -6.98 -19.78 -11.16
C GLU A 229 -5.65 -19.55 -10.43
N LEU A 230 -5.29 -18.29 -10.16
CA LEU A 230 -4.07 -17.93 -9.42
C LEU A 230 -4.19 -18.21 -7.92
N LYS A 231 -5.40 -18.43 -7.42
CA LYS A 231 -5.70 -18.71 -6.00
C LYS A 231 -6.19 -20.14 -5.74
N ARG A 232 -6.76 -20.84 -6.72
CA ARG A 232 -7.25 -22.22 -6.59
C ARG A 232 -6.17 -23.25 -6.92
N VAL A 233 -5.04 -23.11 -6.25
CA VAL A 233 -3.86 -23.98 -6.35
C VAL A 233 -3.33 -24.22 -4.94
N GLU A 234 -2.31 -25.05 -4.80
CA GLU A 234 -1.60 -25.24 -3.53
C GLU A 234 -1.06 -23.91 -3.01
N PHE A 235 -0.96 -23.76 -1.69
CA PHE A 235 -0.64 -22.48 -1.06
C PHE A 235 0.66 -21.87 -1.58
N ASP A 236 1.72 -22.65 -1.72
CA ASP A 236 3.04 -22.22 -2.18
C ASP A 236 3.13 -21.96 -3.68
N LEU A 237 2.15 -22.41 -4.47
CA LEU A 237 2.02 -22.11 -5.90
C LEU A 237 1.09 -20.93 -6.19
N SER A 238 0.32 -20.48 -5.18
CA SER A 238 -0.61 -19.37 -5.36
C SER A 238 0.12 -18.04 -5.55
N THR A 239 -0.52 -17.09 -6.24
CA THR A 239 -0.01 -15.73 -6.39
C THR A 239 -0.33 -14.92 -5.13
N PRO A 240 0.65 -14.20 -4.53
CA PRO A 240 0.39 -13.36 -3.35
C PRO A 240 -0.49 -12.15 -3.70
N GLY A 241 -1.45 -11.87 -2.82
CA GLY A 241 -2.34 -10.71 -2.92
C GLY A 241 -3.76 -11.00 -2.44
N SER A 242 -4.42 -9.96 -1.96
CA SER A 242 -5.81 -10.01 -1.49
C SER A 242 -6.53 -8.70 -1.82
N LEU A 243 -7.86 -8.77 -1.87
CA LEU A 243 -8.70 -7.57 -1.95
C LEU A 243 -8.71 -6.86 -0.59
N GLY A 244 -8.64 -5.53 -0.61
CA GLY A 244 -8.61 -4.75 0.62
C GLY A 244 -9.50 -3.52 0.63
N LEU A 245 -9.88 -2.96 -0.55
CA LEU A 245 -10.59 -1.67 -0.63
C LEU A 245 -11.90 -1.66 0.17
N GLU A 246 -12.67 -2.73 0.12
CA GLU A 246 -13.96 -2.84 0.78
C GLU A 246 -13.84 -2.97 2.30
N ALA A 247 -12.69 -3.45 2.79
CA ALA A 247 -12.46 -3.69 4.22
C ALA A 247 -11.73 -2.53 4.94
N VAL A 248 -11.13 -1.57 4.22
CA VAL A 248 -10.23 -0.55 4.80
C VAL A 248 -10.85 0.15 6.00
N PHE A 249 -12.07 0.69 5.84
CA PHE A 249 -12.70 1.45 6.93
C PHE A 249 -13.03 0.57 8.12
N GLY A 250 -13.62 -0.62 7.90
CA GLY A 250 -13.96 -1.55 8.97
C GLY A 250 -12.74 -2.02 9.77
N VAL A 251 -11.65 -2.36 9.09
CA VAL A 251 -10.40 -2.76 9.73
C VAL A 251 -9.81 -1.62 10.56
N LEU A 252 -9.67 -0.42 9.98
CA LEU A 252 -9.11 0.73 10.68
C LEU A 252 -9.98 1.13 11.87
N ASN A 253 -11.30 1.17 11.70
CA ASN A 253 -12.23 1.51 12.78
C ASN A 253 -12.09 0.57 13.98
N GLN A 254 -11.85 -0.73 13.75
CA GLN A 254 -11.62 -1.71 14.82
C GLN A 254 -10.21 -1.61 15.43
N CYS A 255 -9.18 -1.32 14.62
CA CYS A 255 -7.79 -1.32 15.09
C CYS A 255 -7.41 -0.02 15.82
N VAL A 256 -7.89 1.15 15.36
CA VAL A 256 -7.43 2.46 15.86
C VAL A 256 -8.56 3.39 16.28
N GLY A 257 -9.82 2.98 16.15
CA GLY A 257 -11.00 3.78 16.43
C GLY A 257 -11.39 4.74 15.30
N THR A 258 -12.63 5.24 15.35
CA THR A 258 -13.24 5.99 14.25
C THR A 258 -12.49 7.29 13.92
N GLU A 259 -12.18 8.10 14.93
CA GLU A 259 -11.53 9.40 14.71
C GLU A 259 -10.16 9.23 14.04
N LYS A 260 -9.35 8.31 14.56
CA LYS A 260 -8.02 8.03 14.00
C LYS A 260 -8.10 7.39 12.62
N ALA A 261 -9.07 6.53 12.38
CA ALA A 261 -9.30 5.94 11.06
C ALA A 261 -9.61 7.02 10.01
N VAL A 262 -10.47 7.99 10.32
CA VAL A 262 -10.80 9.11 9.44
C VAL A 262 -9.59 10.01 9.21
N GLU A 263 -8.81 10.32 10.25
CA GLU A 263 -7.55 11.07 10.12
C GLU A 263 -6.59 10.38 9.14
N LEU A 264 -6.32 9.09 9.33
CA LEU A 264 -5.40 8.31 8.50
C LEU A 264 -5.85 8.22 7.03
N LEU A 265 -7.15 8.06 6.78
CA LEU A 265 -7.71 8.00 5.44
C LEU A 265 -7.64 9.33 4.66
N GLN A 266 -7.44 10.45 5.36
CA GLN A 266 -7.30 11.77 4.75
C GLN A 266 -5.84 12.27 4.68
N LYS A 267 -4.95 11.69 5.47
CA LYS A 267 -3.60 12.20 5.70
C LYS A 267 -2.77 12.39 4.43
N GLY A 268 -2.89 11.52 3.45
CA GLY A 268 -2.09 11.59 2.21
C GLY A 268 -2.58 12.57 1.15
N LYS A 269 -3.73 13.23 1.33
CA LYS A 269 -4.32 14.06 0.26
C LYS A 269 -3.38 15.17 -0.23
N ALA A 270 -2.82 15.95 0.67
CA ALA A 270 -1.93 17.05 0.31
C ALA A 270 -0.60 16.55 -0.27
N ASP A 271 -0.04 15.50 0.31
CA ASP A 271 1.27 14.96 -0.07
C ASP A 271 1.27 14.38 -1.50
N PHE A 272 0.12 13.87 -1.94
CA PHE A 272 -0.07 13.33 -3.27
C PHE A 272 -0.79 14.29 -4.23
N GLY A 273 -0.91 15.59 -3.86
CA GLY A 273 -1.45 16.63 -4.73
C GLY A 273 -2.95 16.47 -5.03
N PHE A 274 -3.72 15.86 -4.13
CA PHE A 274 -5.18 15.85 -4.21
C PHE A 274 -5.76 17.15 -3.68
N SER A 275 -6.92 17.53 -4.23
CA SER A 275 -7.67 18.67 -3.73
C SER A 275 -8.21 18.38 -2.32
N THR A 276 -8.08 19.35 -1.43
CA THR A 276 -8.67 19.32 -0.10
C THR A 276 -9.80 20.33 -0.03
N HIS A 277 -11.00 19.89 0.29
CA HIS A 277 -12.16 20.75 0.47
C HIS A 277 -12.66 20.68 1.89
N GLN A 278 -13.07 21.83 2.44
CA GLN A 278 -13.75 21.89 3.72
C GLN A 278 -15.26 21.74 3.52
N VAL A 279 -15.94 21.17 4.50
CA VAL A 279 -17.42 21.12 4.52
C VAL A 279 -17.94 22.51 4.87
N ALA A 280 -18.20 23.32 3.84
CA ALA A 280 -18.69 24.69 3.99
C ALA A 280 -19.62 25.07 2.85
N VAL A 281 -20.51 26.04 3.10
CA VAL A 281 -21.43 26.56 2.10
C VAL A 281 -20.65 27.16 0.92
N GLY A 282 -21.00 26.75 -0.29
CA GLY A 282 -20.36 27.22 -1.53
C GLY A 282 -19.09 26.45 -1.94
N GLN A 283 -18.63 25.50 -1.13
CA GLN A 283 -17.53 24.61 -1.49
C GLN A 283 -18.04 23.38 -2.27
N PRO A 284 -17.24 22.84 -3.21
CA PRO A 284 -17.57 21.58 -3.86
C PRO A 284 -17.69 20.45 -2.85
N ALA A 285 -18.70 19.60 -2.99
CA ALA A 285 -18.84 18.41 -2.15
C ALA A 285 -17.77 17.36 -2.52
N ASP A 286 -16.97 16.95 -1.55
CA ASP A 286 -16.02 15.84 -1.63
C ASP A 286 -16.09 15.08 -0.31
N LEU A 287 -17.10 14.20 -0.21
CA LEU A 287 -17.54 13.58 1.04
C LEU A 287 -17.52 12.07 0.92
N SER A 288 -16.98 11.41 1.94
CA SER A 288 -17.17 9.98 2.17
C SER A 288 -18.26 9.75 3.18
N LEU A 289 -19.23 8.90 2.85
CA LEU A 289 -20.33 8.52 3.73
C LEU A 289 -20.03 7.18 4.37
N PHE A 290 -20.14 7.10 5.70
CA PHE A 290 -19.88 5.88 6.44
C PHE A 290 -20.70 5.81 7.73
N ASN A 291 -20.88 4.59 8.25
CA ASN A 291 -21.44 4.38 9.59
C ASN A 291 -20.46 3.52 10.41
N PRO A 292 -19.87 4.08 11.50
CA PRO A 292 -18.86 3.38 12.30
C PRO A 292 -19.43 2.28 13.20
N HIS A 293 -20.75 2.20 13.35
CA HIS A 293 -21.44 1.28 14.27
C HIS A 293 -22.05 0.06 13.58
N ILE A 294 -22.11 0.03 12.24
CA ILE A 294 -22.62 -1.14 11.53
C ILE A 294 -21.63 -2.28 11.67
N THR A 295 -22.08 -3.37 12.28
CA THR A 295 -21.33 -4.65 12.31
C THR A 295 -21.93 -5.59 11.26
N TYR A 296 -21.06 -6.17 10.43
CA TYR A 296 -21.47 -7.08 9.35
C TYR A 296 -20.42 -8.15 9.14
N THR A 297 -20.83 -9.29 8.62
CA THR A 297 -19.91 -10.33 8.16
C THR A 297 -19.67 -10.14 6.67
N GLN A 298 -18.42 -9.98 6.26
CA GLN A 298 -18.09 -9.77 4.86
C GLN A 298 -18.35 -11.03 4.04
N THR A 299 -19.13 -10.89 3.00
CA THR A 299 -19.51 -11.95 2.05
C THR A 299 -19.10 -11.56 0.63
N LEU A 300 -19.25 -12.48 -0.32
CA LEU A 300 -19.01 -12.18 -1.75
C LEU A 300 -19.90 -11.04 -2.27
N ASN A 301 -21.10 -10.87 -1.71
CA ASN A 301 -22.01 -9.80 -2.10
C ASN A 301 -21.54 -8.40 -1.64
N ASP A 302 -20.61 -8.33 -0.70
CA ASP A 302 -20.02 -7.07 -0.24
C ASP A 302 -18.78 -6.68 -1.06
N LEU A 303 -18.34 -7.50 -2.02
CA LEU A 303 -17.22 -7.21 -2.91
C LEU A 303 -17.73 -6.53 -4.19
N TYR A 304 -17.09 -5.42 -4.55
CA TYR A 304 -17.34 -4.70 -5.82
C TYR A 304 -16.31 -5.08 -6.88
N SER A 305 -15.22 -5.71 -6.46
CA SER A 305 -14.24 -6.30 -7.36
C SER A 305 -14.87 -7.46 -8.16
N THR A 306 -14.42 -7.64 -9.40
CA THR A 306 -14.74 -8.85 -10.18
C THR A 306 -13.99 -10.08 -9.69
N SER A 307 -12.99 -9.90 -8.83
CA SER A 307 -12.22 -10.97 -8.18
C SER A 307 -12.79 -11.29 -6.80
N GLU A 308 -12.55 -12.49 -6.32
CA GLU A 308 -13.08 -13.00 -5.06
C GLU A 308 -12.01 -13.24 -3.98
N ASN A 309 -10.74 -12.94 -4.27
CA ASN A 309 -9.59 -13.27 -3.42
C ASN A 309 -9.45 -12.34 -2.22
N SER A 310 -10.41 -12.34 -1.31
CA SER A 310 -10.39 -11.53 -0.08
C SER A 310 -10.09 -12.37 1.16
N LEU A 311 -9.09 -11.95 1.93
CA LEU A 311 -8.79 -12.56 3.24
C LEU A 311 -9.86 -12.23 4.31
N TYR A 312 -10.75 -11.28 4.00
CA TYR A 312 -11.80 -10.84 4.92
C TYR A 312 -13.12 -11.60 4.75
N LEU A 313 -13.22 -12.53 3.80
CA LEU A 313 -14.43 -13.35 3.62
C LEU A 313 -14.73 -14.14 4.89
N GLY A 314 -15.95 -13.99 5.41
CA GLY A 314 -16.37 -14.57 6.68
C GLY A 314 -15.93 -13.77 7.93
N ALA A 315 -15.13 -12.73 7.77
CA ALA A 315 -14.72 -11.87 8.88
C ALA A 315 -15.86 -10.94 9.32
N THR A 316 -15.97 -10.72 10.62
CA THR A 316 -16.89 -9.74 11.19
C THR A 316 -16.17 -8.40 11.31
N LEU A 317 -16.63 -7.41 10.55
CA LEU A 317 -16.11 -6.05 10.54
C LEU A 317 -17.12 -5.09 11.19
N THR A 318 -16.60 -4.04 11.88
CA THR A 318 -17.40 -2.96 12.44
C THR A 318 -17.00 -1.63 11.83
N GLY A 319 -17.95 -0.96 11.20
CA GLY A 319 -17.74 0.22 10.38
C GLY A 319 -17.89 -0.10 8.90
N LYS A 320 -18.91 0.50 8.27
CA LYS A 320 -19.22 0.27 6.85
C LYS A 320 -19.20 1.60 6.09
N ALA A 321 -18.46 1.65 4.98
CA ALA A 321 -18.57 2.72 4.02
C ALA A 321 -19.91 2.59 3.26
N LEU A 322 -20.59 3.71 3.04
CA LEU A 322 -21.90 3.77 2.41
C LEU A 322 -21.85 4.43 1.03
N GLY A 323 -20.77 5.11 0.70
CA GLY A 323 -20.58 5.72 -0.60
C GLY A 323 -19.80 7.02 -0.58
N VAL A 324 -19.82 7.73 -1.72
CA VAL A 324 -19.12 9.01 -1.89
C VAL A 324 -20.00 10.01 -2.63
N ILE A 325 -19.81 11.28 -2.31
CA ILE A 325 -20.32 12.43 -3.04
C ILE A 325 -19.10 13.24 -3.49
N THR A 326 -18.91 13.38 -4.79
CA THR A 326 -17.80 14.14 -5.36
C THR A 326 -18.33 15.24 -6.29
N PRO A 327 -17.51 16.22 -6.71
CA PRO A 327 -17.92 17.20 -7.71
C PRO A 327 -18.39 16.61 -9.05
N LYS A 328 -18.01 15.35 -9.32
CA LYS A 328 -18.34 14.64 -10.56
C LYS A 328 -19.57 13.75 -10.46
N GLY A 329 -20.11 13.49 -9.27
CA GLY A 329 -21.26 12.62 -9.09
C GLY A 329 -21.39 12.00 -7.71
N ILE A 330 -22.44 11.22 -7.55
CA ILE A 330 -22.82 10.55 -6.30
C ILE A 330 -22.83 9.04 -6.55
N LEU A 331 -22.14 8.30 -5.68
CA LEU A 331 -22.13 6.83 -5.65
C LEU A 331 -22.47 6.40 -4.21
N ILE A 332 -23.67 5.91 -3.99
CA ILE A 332 -24.15 5.48 -2.67
C ILE A 332 -24.66 4.05 -2.79
N HIS A 333 -24.50 3.25 -1.75
CA HIS A 333 -25.15 1.94 -1.61
C HIS A 333 -26.66 2.14 -1.44
N GLU A 334 -27.41 1.35 -2.16
CA GLU A 334 -28.86 1.19 -1.92
C GLU A 334 -29.11 0.26 -0.72
#